data_b223e3b0dbc6b80933dd7e46966dfc39
#
_entry.id   b223e3b0dbc6b80933dd7e46966dfc39
#
_cell.length_a   1.000
_cell.length_b   1.000
_cell.length_c   1.000
_cell.angle_alpha   90.00
_cell.angle_beta   90.00
_cell.angle_gamma   90.00
#
_symmetry.space_group_name_H-M   'P 1'
#
loop_
_entity.id
_entity.type
_entity.pdbx_description
1 polymer ?
#
loop_
_entity_poly.entity_id
_entity_poly.type
_entity_poly.pdbx_seq_one_letter_code
_entity_poly.pdbx_strand_id
1 'polypeptide(L)'
;MYYVDEHIKNTNRVFPQQGRYDYLRYDMNENPEGLPKEFVDSVLKEITPEFLSIYPEPDRFLNKYAAYIGASYKNVVAVNGSDMGIRYLLETFGEKGKDVVTVAPSFEMYWVNCCILGLHHVPVAYEPDMTISIDKILDAITENTRIVVLLNPNNPIGNVYTEDELEKVIEKTKKVGAIVIIDEAYHY
;
A
#
# COMPACT_ATOMS: atom_id res chain seq x y z
N MET A 1 -23.45 13.21 -22.53
CA MET A 1 -23.16 12.38 -21.31
C MET A 1 -21.87 11.65 -21.60
N TYR A 2 -20.87 11.76 -20.71
CA TYR A 2 -19.60 11.07 -20.90
C TYR A 2 -19.73 9.61 -20.48
N TYR A 3 -19.04 8.71 -21.20
CA TYR A 3 -18.97 7.30 -20.84
C TYR A 3 -18.06 7.13 -19.60
N VAL A 4 -18.53 6.38 -18.65
CA VAL A 4 -17.75 5.88 -17.48
C VAL A 4 -18.17 4.44 -17.25
N ASP A 5 -17.21 3.55 -17.07
CA ASP A 5 -17.48 2.15 -16.78
C ASP A 5 -18.30 1.97 -15.49
N GLU A 6 -19.25 1.03 -15.49
CA GLU A 6 -20.17 0.83 -14.37
C GLU A 6 -19.45 0.48 -13.08
N HIS A 7 -18.39 -0.32 -13.14
CA HIS A 7 -17.59 -0.67 -11.95
C HIS A 7 -16.89 0.56 -11.35
N ILE A 8 -16.52 1.57 -12.17
CA ILE A 8 -15.93 2.83 -11.68
C ILE A 8 -17.01 3.73 -11.07
N LYS A 9 -18.20 3.79 -11.67
CA LYS A 9 -19.31 4.61 -11.13
C LYS A 9 -19.71 4.20 -9.72
N ASN A 10 -19.59 2.90 -9.41
CA ASN A 10 -19.99 2.32 -8.14
C ASN A 10 -18.85 2.22 -7.14
N THR A 11 -17.63 2.65 -7.50
CA THR A 11 -16.48 2.66 -6.59
C THR A 11 -16.46 3.96 -5.81
N ASN A 12 -16.61 3.88 -4.49
CA ASN A 12 -16.61 5.02 -3.58
C ASN A 12 -15.55 4.81 -2.51
N ARG A 13 -14.84 5.88 -2.16
CA ARG A 13 -13.99 5.96 -0.99
C ARG A 13 -14.63 6.86 0.05
N VAL A 14 -14.59 6.45 1.30
CA VAL A 14 -15.01 7.31 2.41
C VAL A 14 -13.92 8.36 2.66
N PHE A 15 -14.31 9.63 2.59
CA PHE A 15 -13.43 10.74 2.94
C PHE A 15 -13.80 11.32 4.30
N PRO A 16 -12.82 11.78 5.08
CA PRO A 16 -13.10 12.47 6.34
C PRO A 16 -13.88 13.76 6.08
N GLN A 17 -14.67 14.14 7.07
CA GLN A 17 -15.44 15.42 7.01
C GLN A 17 -14.48 16.62 6.99
N GLN A 18 -14.97 17.75 6.49
CA GLN A 18 -14.27 19.04 6.57
C GLN A 18 -14.18 19.54 8.02
N GLY A 19 -13.27 20.48 8.28
CA GLY A 19 -13.10 21.05 9.63
C GLY A 19 -12.31 20.15 10.59
N ARG A 20 -11.49 19.25 10.08
CA ARG A 20 -10.73 18.27 10.88
C ARG A 20 -9.80 18.87 11.92
N TYR A 21 -9.41 20.15 11.78
CA TYR A 21 -8.58 20.86 12.76
C TYR A 21 -9.30 21.12 14.08
N ASP A 22 -10.64 21.09 14.10
CA ASP A 22 -11.47 21.31 15.27
C ASP A 22 -11.70 20.04 16.11
N TYR A 23 -11.19 18.90 15.65
CA TYR A 23 -11.39 17.58 16.25
C TYR A 23 -10.07 16.88 16.59
N LEU A 24 -10.14 15.95 17.54
CA LEU A 24 -9.09 14.95 17.77
C LEU A 24 -9.16 13.93 16.62
N ARG A 25 -8.10 13.86 15.84
CA ARG A 25 -8.05 13.07 14.60
C ARG A 25 -7.51 11.66 14.83
N TYR A 26 -8.41 10.67 14.90
CA TYR A 26 -8.08 9.27 15.07
C TYR A 26 -8.51 8.40 13.88
N ASP A 27 -8.91 9.03 12.77
CA ASP A 27 -9.57 8.39 11.62
C ASP A 27 -8.61 8.04 10.47
N MET A 28 -7.43 8.68 10.38
CA MET A 28 -6.50 8.55 9.27
C MET A 28 -5.06 8.18 9.69
N ASN A 29 -4.85 7.73 10.92
CA ASN A 29 -3.54 7.39 11.47
C ASN A 29 -2.49 8.51 11.33
N GLU A 30 -2.93 9.75 11.45
CA GLU A 30 -2.08 10.93 11.37
C GLU A 30 -1.36 11.19 12.71
N ASN A 31 -0.19 11.84 12.65
CA ASN A 31 0.44 12.39 13.85
C ASN A 31 -0.37 13.60 14.36
N PRO A 32 -1.06 13.51 15.50
CA PRO A 32 -1.91 14.58 16.01
C PRO A 32 -1.12 15.81 16.50
N GLU A 33 0.14 15.63 16.90
CA GLU A 33 1.00 16.69 17.44
C GLU A 33 1.76 17.46 16.36
N GLY A 34 1.79 16.92 15.12
CA GLY A 34 2.57 17.49 14.03
C GLY A 34 4.07 17.23 14.16
N LEU A 35 4.86 17.95 13.38
CA LEU A 35 6.32 17.84 13.39
C LEU A 35 6.95 18.96 14.25
N PRO A 36 8.12 18.72 14.89
CA PRO A 36 8.83 19.75 15.63
C PRO A 36 9.09 21.00 14.77
N LYS A 37 8.88 22.18 15.35
CA LYS A 37 9.01 23.45 14.61
C LYS A 37 10.41 23.62 13.98
N GLU A 38 11.46 23.30 14.72
CA GLU A 38 12.84 23.41 14.25
C GLU A 38 13.10 22.54 13.02
N PHE A 39 12.48 21.34 13.00
CA PHE A 39 12.56 20.45 11.82
C PHE A 39 11.84 21.08 10.61
N VAL A 40 10.61 21.57 10.82
CA VAL A 40 9.85 22.26 9.75
C VAL A 40 10.62 23.47 9.21
N ASP A 41 11.16 24.32 10.10
CA ASP A 41 11.94 25.49 9.72
C ASP A 41 13.20 25.10 8.93
N SER A 42 13.84 23.98 9.26
CA SER A 42 15.00 23.48 8.52
C SER A 42 14.64 23.03 7.10
N VAL A 43 13.52 22.32 6.93
CA VAL A 43 13.02 21.87 5.62
C VAL A 43 12.63 23.09 4.75
N LEU A 44 11.93 24.07 5.33
CA LEU A 44 11.50 25.25 4.59
C LEU A 44 12.68 26.09 4.05
N LYS A 45 13.85 26.08 4.72
CA LYS A 45 15.05 26.77 4.25
C LYS A 45 15.64 26.13 2.98
N GLU A 46 15.41 24.86 2.75
CA GLU A 46 15.86 24.16 1.54
C GLU A 46 14.94 24.42 0.34
N ILE A 47 13.73 24.96 0.55
CA ILE A 47 12.76 25.23 -0.50
C ILE A 47 13.04 26.60 -1.10
N THR A 48 13.73 26.61 -2.22
CA THR A 48 14.04 27.84 -3.00
C THR A 48 13.08 27.99 -4.17
N PRO A 49 12.98 29.21 -4.78
CA PRO A 49 12.22 29.38 -6.03
C PRO A 49 12.68 28.45 -7.15
N GLU A 50 13.97 28.19 -7.24
CA GLU A 50 14.53 27.26 -8.22
C GLU A 50 14.11 25.82 -7.93
N PHE A 51 14.18 25.37 -6.67
CA PHE A 51 13.72 24.05 -6.24
C PHE A 51 12.26 23.78 -6.63
N LEU A 52 11.39 24.80 -6.55
CA LEU A 52 9.97 24.67 -6.91
C LEU A 52 9.72 24.67 -8.41
N SER A 53 10.67 25.10 -9.23
CA SER A 53 10.51 25.26 -10.68
C SER A 53 11.22 24.20 -11.52
N ILE A 54 12.19 23.49 -10.96
CA ILE A 54 12.96 22.46 -11.65
C ILE A 54 12.31 21.08 -11.52
N TYR A 55 12.51 20.22 -12.50
CA TYR A 55 12.18 18.81 -12.34
C TYR A 55 13.00 18.19 -11.22
N PRO A 56 12.39 17.39 -10.33
CA PRO A 56 13.10 16.83 -9.18
C PRO A 56 14.17 15.83 -9.62
N GLU A 57 15.33 15.90 -8.96
CA GLU A 57 16.42 14.92 -9.08
C GLU A 57 16.41 14.00 -7.85
N PRO A 58 15.75 12.83 -7.91
CA PRO A 58 15.54 11.98 -6.75
C PRO A 58 16.78 11.20 -6.32
N ASP A 59 17.84 11.14 -7.12
CA ASP A 59 19.01 10.25 -6.96
C ASP A 59 19.68 10.41 -5.61
N ARG A 60 19.83 11.64 -5.12
CA ARG A 60 20.45 11.91 -3.80
C ARG A 60 19.64 11.28 -2.67
N PHE A 61 18.32 11.42 -2.73
CA PHE A 61 17.39 10.82 -1.75
C PHE A 61 17.41 9.30 -1.87
N LEU A 62 17.23 8.76 -3.08
CA LEU A 62 17.16 7.32 -3.31
C LEU A 62 18.44 6.59 -2.89
N ASN A 63 19.62 7.17 -3.15
CA ASN A 63 20.88 6.59 -2.69
C ASN A 63 21.00 6.56 -1.16
N LYS A 64 20.58 7.64 -0.48
CA LYS A 64 20.58 7.67 1.00
C LYS A 64 19.60 6.66 1.58
N TYR A 65 18.41 6.59 1.02
CA TYR A 65 17.37 5.67 1.49
C TYR A 65 17.76 4.21 1.22
N ALA A 66 18.27 3.90 0.04
CA ALA A 66 18.80 2.57 -0.28
C ALA A 66 19.89 2.13 0.72
N ALA A 67 20.84 3.02 1.03
CA ALA A 67 21.86 2.74 2.03
C ALA A 67 21.27 2.52 3.43
N TYR A 68 20.26 3.29 3.81
CA TYR A 68 19.58 3.16 5.09
C TYR A 68 18.88 1.81 5.27
N ILE A 69 18.21 1.31 4.22
CA ILE A 69 17.49 0.02 4.24
C ILE A 69 18.37 -1.18 3.81
N GLY A 70 19.67 -0.98 3.54
CA GLY A 70 20.56 -2.04 3.08
C GLY A 70 20.27 -2.58 1.68
N ALA A 71 19.59 -1.80 0.82
CA ALA A 71 19.22 -2.19 -0.53
C ALA A 71 20.13 -1.53 -1.59
N SER A 72 20.04 -2.04 -2.84
CA SER A 72 20.64 -1.36 -3.99
C SER A 72 19.75 -0.21 -4.44
N TYR A 73 20.37 0.92 -4.84
CA TYR A 73 19.68 2.05 -5.47
C TYR A 73 18.71 1.61 -6.58
N LYS A 74 19.09 0.62 -7.39
CA LYS A 74 18.28 0.10 -8.49
C LYS A 74 16.99 -0.58 -8.05
N ASN A 75 16.88 -0.91 -6.77
CA ASN A 75 15.73 -1.61 -6.19
C ASN A 75 14.83 -0.65 -5.39
N VAL A 76 15.04 0.65 -5.50
CA VAL A 76 14.29 1.67 -4.76
C VAL A 76 13.63 2.65 -5.70
N VAL A 77 12.35 2.91 -5.48
CA VAL A 77 11.55 3.89 -6.24
C VAL A 77 10.83 4.79 -5.25
N ALA A 78 10.91 6.10 -5.44
CA ALA A 78 10.09 7.05 -4.69
C ALA A 78 8.78 7.30 -5.44
N VAL A 79 7.68 7.31 -4.68
CA VAL A 79 6.32 7.56 -5.20
C VAL A 79 5.59 8.56 -4.30
N ASN A 80 4.46 9.10 -4.78
CA ASN A 80 3.64 10.06 -4.04
C ASN A 80 2.75 9.35 -3.01
N GLY A 81 3.37 8.87 -1.93
CA GLY A 81 2.69 8.10 -0.90
C GLY A 81 2.40 6.65 -1.29
N SER A 82 1.98 5.84 -0.30
CA SER A 82 1.67 4.43 -0.50
C SER A 82 0.52 4.21 -1.49
N ASP A 83 -0.48 5.10 -1.53
CA ASP A 83 -1.60 5.02 -2.48
C ASP A 83 -1.12 4.94 -3.94
N MET A 84 -0.14 5.77 -4.31
CA MET A 84 0.43 5.71 -5.66
C MET A 84 1.33 4.49 -5.87
N GLY A 85 2.03 4.05 -4.81
CA GLY A 85 2.78 2.79 -4.84
C GLY A 85 1.88 1.59 -5.11
N ILE A 86 0.78 1.47 -4.38
CA ILE A 86 -0.26 0.45 -4.59
C ILE A 86 -0.76 0.49 -6.04
N ARG A 87 -1.13 1.68 -6.52
CA ARG A 87 -1.62 1.87 -7.88
C ARG A 87 -0.63 1.37 -8.92
N TYR A 88 0.62 1.81 -8.86
CA TYR A 88 1.65 1.43 -9.81
C TYR A 88 1.97 -0.06 -9.79
N LEU A 89 2.00 -0.68 -8.60
CA LEU A 89 2.22 -2.12 -8.48
C LEU A 89 1.07 -2.92 -9.12
N LEU A 90 -0.18 -2.53 -8.85
CA LEU A 90 -1.35 -3.20 -9.42
C LEU A 90 -1.47 -2.97 -10.93
N GLU A 91 -1.13 -1.78 -11.45
CA GLU A 91 -1.09 -1.50 -12.90
C GLU A 91 0.02 -2.26 -13.61
N THR A 92 1.18 -2.42 -12.96
CA THR A 92 2.36 -3.05 -13.60
C THR A 92 2.25 -4.56 -13.62
N PHE A 93 1.80 -5.17 -12.52
CA PHE A 93 1.83 -6.62 -12.33
C PHE A 93 0.45 -7.28 -12.36
N GLY A 94 -0.62 -6.48 -12.23
CA GLY A 94 -1.98 -6.97 -12.35
C GLY A 94 -2.36 -7.29 -13.79
N GLU A 95 -3.26 -8.25 -13.96
CA GLU A 95 -3.83 -8.62 -15.25
C GLU A 95 -5.35 -8.66 -15.11
N LYS A 96 -6.08 -8.04 -16.05
CA LYS A 96 -7.55 -7.96 -16.00
C LYS A 96 -8.19 -9.34 -15.87
N GLY A 97 -9.07 -9.49 -14.88
CA GLY A 97 -9.75 -10.74 -14.57
C GLY A 97 -8.91 -11.76 -13.80
N LYS A 98 -7.65 -11.45 -13.49
CA LYS A 98 -6.81 -12.26 -12.62
C LYS A 98 -6.91 -11.84 -11.17
N ASP A 99 -6.58 -12.75 -10.27
CA ASP A 99 -6.79 -12.62 -8.85
C ASP A 99 -5.70 -11.77 -8.16
N VAL A 100 -6.19 -10.85 -7.34
CA VAL A 100 -5.40 -10.14 -6.33
C VAL A 100 -5.90 -10.60 -4.96
N VAL A 101 -5.12 -11.45 -4.30
CA VAL A 101 -5.43 -12.00 -2.98
C VAL A 101 -5.01 -11.00 -1.91
N THR A 102 -5.91 -10.64 -1.02
CA THR A 102 -5.66 -9.78 0.14
C THR A 102 -6.31 -10.39 1.39
N VAL A 103 -6.14 -9.78 2.55
CA VAL A 103 -6.91 -10.12 3.75
C VAL A 103 -8.04 -9.10 3.96
N ALA A 104 -9.09 -9.45 4.72
CA ALA A 104 -10.20 -8.55 5.02
C ALA A 104 -10.70 -8.73 6.47
N PRO A 105 -10.82 -7.63 7.27
CA PRO A 105 -10.61 -6.23 6.86
C PRO A 105 -9.16 -5.87 6.65
N SER A 106 -8.90 -4.97 5.70
CA SER A 106 -7.59 -4.41 5.39
C SER A 106 -7.73 -3.02 4.75
N PHE A 107 -6.62 -2.42 4.33
CA PHE A 107 -6.62 -1.09 3.72
C PHE A 107 -7.41 -1.07 2.40
N GLU A 108 -8.44 -0.25 2.35
CA GLU A 108 -9.43 -0.26 1.26
C GLU A 108 -8.88 0.05 -0.13
N MET A 109 -7.72 0.74 -0.22
CA MET A 109 -7.15 1.15 -1.50
C MET A 109 -6.73 -0.03 -2.39
N TYR A 110 -6.50 -1.20 -1.85
CA TYR A 110 -6.28 -2.40 -2.64
C TYR A 110 -7.55 -2.81 -3.39
N TRP A 111 -8.69 -2.87 -2.70
CA TRP A 111 -9.99 -3.14 -3.32
C TRP A 111 -10.39 -2.06 -4.34
N VAL A 112 -10.26 -0.78 -3.96
CA VAL A 112 -10.58 0.36 -4.83
C VAL A 112 -9.80 0.29 -6.15
N ASN A 113 -8.49 0.05 -6.08
CA ASN A 113 -7.65 -0.05 -7.27
C ASN A 113 -7.97 -1.32 -8.08
N CYS A 114 -8.28 -2.45 -7.45
CA CYS A 114 -8.75 -3.64 -8.16
C CYS A 114 -10.02 -3.33 -8.97
N CYS A 115 -10.99 -2.62 -8.37
CA CYS A 115 -12.20 -2.19 -9.07
C CYS A 115 -11.87 -1.29 -10.28
N ILE A 116 -11.02 -0.27 -10.09
CA ILE A 116 -10.65 0.67 -11.15
C ILE A 116 -9.94 -0.04 -12.32
N LEU A 117 -9.07 -1.00 -12.02
CA LEU A 117 -8.23 -1.69 -13.00
C LEU A 117 -8.91 -2.94 -13.58
N GLY A 118 -10.09 -3.32 -13.09
CA GLY A 118 -10.81 -4.52 -13.51
C GLY A 118 -10.10 -5.82 -13.12
N LEU A 119 -9.35 -5.79 -12.00
CA LEU A 119 -8.73 -6.96 -11.40
C LEU A 119 -9.76 -7.70 -10.53
N HIS A 120 -9.63 -8.99 -10.38
CA HIS A 120 -10.49 -9.77 -9.51
C HIS A 120 -9.93 -9.76 -8.08
N HIS A 121 -10.61 -9.07 -7.17
CA HIS A 121 -10.23 -8.98 -5.77
C HIS A 121 -10.71 -10.21 -4.99
N VAL A 122 -9.80 -10.90 -4.33
CA VAL A 122 -10.05 -12.10 -3.52
C VAL A 122 -9.69 -11.82 -2.06
N PRO A 123 -10.64 -11.31 -1.23
CA PRO A 123 -10.39 -11.02 0.17
C PRO A 123 -10.50 -12.29 1.01
N VAL A 124 -9.44 -12.63 1.74
CA VAL A 124 -9.42 -13.70 2.73
C VAL A 124 -9.88 -13.14 4.07
N ALA A 125 -11.06 -13.53 4.53
CA ALA A 125 -11.66 -12.98 5.74
C ALA A 125 -10.95 -13.45 7.01
N TYR A 126 -10.73 -12.51 7.95
CA TYR A 126 -10.36 -12.85 9.32
C TYR A 126 -11.47 -13.65 10.00
N GLU A 127 -11.10 -14.42 11.01
CA GLU A 127 -12.06 -15.06 11.90
C GLU A 127 -12.77 -14.00 12.79
N PRO A 128 -13.91 -14.33 13.43
CA PRO A 128 -14.63 -13.37 14.28
C PRO A 128 -13.81 -12.80 15.45
N ASP A 129 -12.79 -13.51 15.90
CA ASP A 129 -11.85 -13.08 16.93
C ASP A 129 -10.68 -12.24 16.39
N MET A 130 -10.74 -11.84 15.13
CA MET A 130 -9.72 -11.07 14.42
C MET A 130 -8.37 -11.79 14.27
N THR A 131 -8.38 -13.11 14.26
CA THR A 131 -7.23 -13.93 13.87
C THR A 131 -7.33 -14.38 12.41
N ILE A 132 -6.21 -14.74 11.81
CA ILE A 132 -6.16 -15.33 10.49
C ILE A 132 -5.02 -16.37 10.44
N SER A 133 -5.33 -17.55 9.89
CA SER A 133 -4.32 -18.56 9.66
C SER A 133 -3.61 -18.30 8.33
N ILE A 134 -2.30 -18.51 8.31
CA ILE A 134 -1.51 -18.43 7.08
C ILE A 134 -1.99 -19.46 6.05
N ASP A 135 -2.42 -20.64 6.49
CA ASP A 135 -2.93 -21.68 5.60
C ASP A 135 -4.16 -21.23 4.82
N LYS A 136 -5.05 -20.45 5.46
CA LYS A 136 -6.22 -19.86 4.79
C LYS A 136 -5.82 -18.90 3.66
N ILE A 137 -4.73 -18.17 3.83
CA ILE A 137 -4.17 -17.31 2.80
C ILE A 137 -3.55 -18.15 1.68
N LEU A 138 -2.79 -19.18 2.04
CA LEU A 138 -2.15 -20.09 1.08
C LEU A 138 -3.18 -20.82 0.20
N ASP A 139 -4.32 -21.21 0.77
CA ASP A 139 -5.42 -21.89 0.06
C ASP A 139 -6.10 -20.97 -0.98
N ALA A 140 -6.10 -19.65 -0.72
CA ALA A 140 -6.64 -18.66 -1.66
C ALA A 140 -5.72 -18.41 -2.87
N ILE A 141 -4.45 -18.83 -2.81
CA ILE A 141 -3.47 -18.65 -3.88
C ILE A 141 -3.58 -19.79 -4.90
N THR A 142 -4.03 -19.46 -6.10
CA THR A 142 -4.26 -20.40 -7.21
C THR A 142 -3.42 -20.03 -8.44
N GLU A 143 -3.48 -20.81 -9.49
CA GLU A 143 -2.85 -20.51 -10.79
C GLU A 143 -3.45 -19.26 -11.46
N ASN A 144 -4.64 -18.81 -11.01
CA ASN A 144 -5.24 -17.55 -11.46
C ASN A 144 -4.68 -16.33 -10.74
N THR A 145 -3.98 -16.51 -9.62
CA THR A 145 -3.40 -15.42 -8.82
C THR A 145 -2.25 -14.73 -9.54
N ARG A 146 -2.24 -13.40 -9.53
CA ARG A 146 -1.12 -12.58 -10.02
C ARG A 146 -0.42 -11.82 -8.91
N ILE A 147 -1.18 -11.41 -7.91
CA ILE A 147 -0.67 -10.60 -6.80
C ILE A 147 -1.23 -11.13 -5.50
N VAL A 148 -0.38 -11.25 -4.49
CA VAL A 148 -0.76 -11.46 -3.10
C VAL A 148 -0.29 -10.26 -2.30
N VAL A 149 -1.18 -9.67 -1.49
CA VAL A 149 -0.88 -8.50 -0.68
C VAL A 149 -1.01 -8.84 0.80
N LEU A 150 0.05 -8.58 1.55
CA LEU A 150 0.10 -8.69 3.00
C LEU A 150 0.53 -7.36 3.59
N LEU A 151 -0.34 -6.72 4.38
CA LEU A 151 0.03 -5.56 5.18
C LEU A 151 0.68 -6.08 6.47
N ASN A 152 1.86 -5.57 6.80
CA ASN A 152 2.65 -6.03 7.93
C ASN A 152 3.30 -4.86 8.70
N PRO A 153 2.63 -4.32 9.72
CA PRO A 153 1.31 -4.68 10.32
C PRO A 153 0.09 -4.37 9.43
N ASN A 154 -0.96 -5.19 9.56
CA ASN A 154 -2.22 -4.95 8.84
C ASN A 154 -3.04 -3.81 9.47
N ASN A 155 -3.51 -2.90 8.66
CA ASN A 155 -4.46 -1.85 9.03
C ASN A 155 -5.89 -2.28 8.65
N PRO A 156 -6.89 -2.32 9.59
CA PRO A 156 -6.85 -1.75 10.95
C PRO A 156 -6.53 -2.75 12.08
N ILE A 157 -6.29 -4.02 11.80
CA ILE A 157 -6.24 -5.09 12.82
C ILE A 157 -4.96 -5.02 13.66
N GLY A 158 -3.82 -4.66 13.05
CA GLY A 158 -2.54 -4.54 13.74
C GLY A 158 -1.78 -5.87 13.90
N ASN A 159 -2.26 -6.98 13.32
CA ASN A 159 -1.50 -8.22 13.32
C ASN A 159 -0.26 -8.14 12.43
N VAL A 160 0.71 -8.97 12.73
CA VAL A 160 1.95 -9.13 11.99
C VAL A 160 2.13 -10.59 11.58
N TYR A 161 2.87 -10.80 10.49
CA TYR A 161 3.27 -12.13 10.04
C TYR A 161 4.72 -12.39 10.44
N THR A 162 5.01 -13.62 10.83
CA THR A 162 6.37 -14.09 11.08
C THR A 162 7.14 -14.26 9.77
N GLU A 163 8.47 -14.27 9.84
CA GLU A 163 9.31 -14.55 8.65
C GLU A 163 8.94 -15.89 8.00
N ASP A 164 8.76 -16.95 8.81
CA ASP A 164 8.36 -18.28 8.32
C ASP A 164 7.01 -18.25 7.57
N GLU A 165 6.05 -17.45 8.02
CA GLU A 165 4.76 -17.29 7.34
C GLU A 165 4.90 -16.53 6.02
N LEU A 166 5.70 -15.47 6.01
CA LEU A 166 6.00 -14.72 4.79
C LEU A 166 6.74 -15.58 3.77
N GLU A 167 7.73 -16.38 4.20
CA GLU A 167 8.44 -17.31 3.33
C GLU A 167 7.50 -18.34 2.69
N LYS A 168 6.56 -18.93 3.44
CA LYS A 168 5.56 -19.85 2.90
C LYS A 168 4.73 -19.21 1.78
N VAL A 169 4.30 -17.95 1.97
CA VAL A 169 3.56 -17.22 0.94
C VAL A 169 4.42 -16.97 -0.29
N ILE A 170 5.67 -16.53 -0.11
CA ILE A 170 6.63 -16.30 -1.19
C ILE A 170 6.88 -17.59 -1.98
N GLU A 171 7.06 -18.72 -1.31
CA GLU A 171 7.26 -20.01 -1.97
C GLU A 171 6.03 -20.48 -2.74
N LYS A 172 4.83 -20.28 -2.17
CA LYS A 172 3.58 -20.62 -2.84
C LYS A 172 3.36 -19.77 -4.09
N THR A 173 3.58 -18.45 -3.99
CA THR A 173 3.41 -17.51 -5.11
C THR A 173 4.42 -17.76 -6.24
N LYS A 174 5.67 -18.13 -5.92
CA LYS A 174 6.67 -18.54 -6.92
C LYS A 174 6.18 -19.71 -7.78
N LYS A 175 5.48 -20.68 -7.18
CA LYS A 175 4.98 -21.87 -7.90
C LYS A 175 3.92 -21.54 -8.94
N VAL A 176 3.14 -20.47 -8.70
CA VAL A 176 2.05 -20.04 -9.60
C VAL A 176 2.43 -18.82 -10.45
N GLY A 177 3.66 -18.30 -10.30
CA GLY A 177 4.13 -17.12 -11.05
C GLY A 177 3.50 -15.81 -10.61
N ALA A 178 3.03 -15.71 -9.35
CA ALA A 178 2.51 -14.50 -8.76
C ALA A 178 3.60 -13.72 -8.01
N ILE A 179 3.37 -12.41 -7.78
CA ILE A 179 4.22 -11.58 -6.93
C ILE A 179 3.60 -11.42 -5.54
N VAL A 180 4.45 -11.12 -4.55
CA VAL A 180 4.02 -10.72 -3.20
C VAL A 180 4.32 -9.25 -3.00
N ILE A 181 3.33 -8.52 -2.50
CA ILE A 181 3.48 -7.15 -1.99
C ILE A 181 3.39 -7.23 -0.48
N ILE A 182 4.47 -6.83 0.20
CA ILE A 182 4.48 -6.65 1.66
C ILE A 182 4.39 -5.16 1.91
N ASP A 183 3.25 -4.71 2.46
CA ASP A 183 3.00 -3.30 2.75
C ASP A 183 3.40 -3.02 4.21
N GLU A 184 4.47 -2.27 4.36
CA GLU A 184 5.08 -1.94 5.65
C GLU A 184 4.84 -0.47 6.03
N ALA A 185 3.71 0.11 5.61
CA ALA A 185 3.36 1.52 5.93
C ALA A 185 3.38 1.82 7.44
N TYR A 186 3.22 0.80 8.29
CA TYR A 186 3.19 0.90 9.76
C TYR A 186 4.31 0.09 10.43
N HIS A 187 5.42 -0.11 9.74
CA HIS A 187 6.54 -0.92 10.24
C HIS A 187 7.23 -0.33 11.48
N TYR A 188 7.15 0.99 11.73
CA TYR A 188 7.77 1.68 12.86
C TYR A 188 6.81 1.97 13.99
#